data_362e940d72938bf8e33efed7fd9b1c9a
#
_entry.id   362e940d72938bf8e33efed7fd9b1c9a
#
_cell.length_a   1.000
_cell.length_b   1.000
_cell.length_c   1.000
_cell.angle_alpha   90.00
_cell.angle_beta   90.00
_cell.angle_gamma   90.00
#
_symmetry.space_group_name_H-M   'P 1'
#
loop_
_entity.id
_entity.type
_entity.pdbx_description
1 polymer ?
#
loop_
_entity_poly.entity_id
_entity_poly.type
_entity_poly.pdbx_seq_one_letter_code
_entity_poly.pdbx_strand_id
1 'polypeptide(L)'
;MKILILSFLLFLNYSQKNKEYQILNYSKKNTFSVFLFTETNGFVHRAGIDAGINLIPKIGEKNGFNVYHSNVSKDINEENLKKIKTIIFLNTTLNILNEQEQQVMENFIKKGGGFVGIHSAADTEYEWEWYGNLVGAYFKSHPPVTTAEIQTINNKHISTKHLDDLWKIKDEWYNYKNINPNITVLLNLDESSYSGGTNGNPHPITWYHEYKGGKSFYTGLGHRSETYSDERFIQLLTGVILYVSNN
;
A
#
# COMPACT_ATOMS: atom_id res chain seq x y z
N MET A 1 -34.59 -32.24 57.00
CA MET A 1 -33.84 -31.05 56.62
C MET A 1 -32.91 -31.41 55.45
N LYS A 2 -33.34 -31.19 54.22
CA LYS A 2 -32.59 -31.56 53.02
C LYS A 2 -31.81 -30.30 52.54
N ILE A 3 -30.50 -30.38 52.56
CA ILE A 3 -29.61 -29.31 52.05
C ILE A 3 -29.48 -29.51 50.55
N LEU A 4 -29.97 -28.52 49.77
CA LEU A 4 -29.84 -28.48 48.35
C LEU A 4 -28.49 -27.80 48.03
N ILE A 5 -27.53 -28.55 47.47
CA ILE A 5 -26.28 -28.02 46.98
C ILE A 5 -26.52 -27.54 45.54
N LEU A 6 -26.53 -26.23 45.34
CA LEU A 6 -26.65 -25.62 44.03
C LEU A 6 -25.23 -25.49 43.44
N SER A 7 -24.89 -26.40 42.53
CA SER A 7 -23.63 -26.32 41.78
C SER A 7 -23.73 -25.24 40.69
N PHE A 8 -23.03 -24.14 40.90
CA PHE A 8 -22.88 -23.06 39.94
C PHE A 8 -21.83 -23.48 38.89
N LEU A 9 -22.30 -23.98 37.76
CA LEU A 9 -21.46 -24.21 36.57
C LEU A 9 -21.19 -22.86 35.93
N LEU A 10 -20.00 -22.32 36.19
CA LEU A 10 -19.43 -21.21 35.44
C LEU A 10 -19.05 -21.70 34.03
N PHE A 11 -19.94 -21.48 33.07
CA PHE A 11 -19.58 -21.55 31.65
C PHE A 11 -18.63 -20.38 31.34
N LEU A 12 -17.33 -20.63 31.34
CA LEU A 12 -16.36 -19.79 30.71
C LEU A 12 -16.60 -19.86 29.20
N ASN A 13 -17.40 -18.91 28.69
CA ASN A 13 -17.45 -18.61 27.27
C ASN A 13 -16.07 -18.04 26.85
N TYR A 14 -15.19 -18.93 26.42
CA TYR A 14 -14.01 -18.57 25.67
C TYR A 14 -14.49 -18.11 24.31
N SER A 15 -14.84 -16.82 24.20
CA SER A 15 -15.06 -16.16 22.93
C SER A 15 -13.75 -16.23 22.16
N GLN A 16 -13.63 -17.22 21.25
CA GLN A 16 -12.67 -17.11 20.16
C GLN A 16 -13.07 -15.85 19.38
N LYS A 17 -12.43 -14.72 19.68
CA LYS A 17 -12.39 -13.58 18.78
C LYS A 17 -11.69 -14.09 17.53
N ASN A 18 -12.46 -14.53 16.54
CA ASN A 18 -12.00 -14.53 15.17
C ASN A 18 -11.48 -13.11 14.93
N LYS A 19 -10.18 -12.96 14.68
CA LYS A 19 -9.61 -11.70 14.23
C LYS A 19 -10.10 -11.49 12.80
N GLU A 20 -11.34 -11.02 12.66
CA GLU A 20 -11.80 -10.48 11.38
C GLU A 20 -10.97 -9.24 11.08
N TYR A 21 -10.53 -9.10 9.81
CA TYR A 21 -9.91 -7.86 9.36
C TYR A 21 -10.84 -6.68 9.67
N GLN A 22 -10.23 -5.57 10.09
CA GLN A 22 -10.99 -4.45 10.61
C GLN A 22 -11.62 -3.64 9.46
N ILE A 23 -12.91 -3.35 9.59
CA ILE A 23 -13.59 -2.40 8.73
C ILE A 23 -13.34 -1.01 9.32
N LEU A 24 -12.52 -0.20 8.64
CA LEU A 24 -12.17 1.15 9.09
C LEU A 24 -13.20 2.20 8.67
N ASN A 25 -13.84 2.00 7.51
CA ASN A 25 -15.01 2.75 7.11
C ASN A 25 -15.94 1.85 6.31
N TYR A 26 -17.23 1.95 6.51
CA TYR A 26 -18.22 1.22 5.74
C TYR A 26 -19.43 2.08 5.44
N SER A 27 -19.82 2.12 4.18
CA SER A 27 -21.09 2.71 3.74
C SER A 27 -21.71 1.83 2.65
N LYS A 28 -23.02 1.54 2.77
CA LYS A 28 -23.76 0.83 1.72
C LYS A 28 -23.87 1.63 0.41
N LYS A 29 -23.58 2.94 0.44
CA LYS A 29 -23.56 3.80 -0.75
C LYS A 29 -22.26 3.74 -1.52
N ASN A 30 -21.18 3.18 -0.92
CA ASN A 30 -19.89 3.09 -1.56
C ASN A 30 -19.92 2.06 -2.69
N THR A 31 -19.23 2.39 -3.79
CA THR A 31 -19.29 1.65 -5.05
C THR A 31 -18.32 0.48 -5.10
N PHE A 32 -17.24 0.51 -4.32
CA PHE A 32 -16.23 -0.55 -4.26
C PHE A 32 -15.53 -0.59 -2.89
N SER A 33 -14.66 -1.55 -2.73
CA SER A 33 -13.88 -1.74 -1.50
C SER A 33 -12.39 -1.91 -1.79
N VAL A 34 -11.57 -1.44 -0.85
CA VAL A 34 -10.12 -1.49 -0.88
C VAL A 34 -9.63 -2.27 0.33
N PHE A 35 -8.61 -3.11 0.13
CA PHE A 35 -7.93 -3.85 1.19
C PHE A 35 -6.60 -3.15 1.50
N LEU A 36 -6.48 -2.59 2.70
CA LEU A 36 -5.28 -1.93 3.19
C LEU A 36 -4.47 -2.92 4.03
N PHE A 37 -3.29 -3.28 3.55
CA PHE A 37 -2.45 -4.29 4.16
C PHE A 37 -1.15 -3.69 4.72
N THR A 38 -0.80 -4.04 5.97
CA THR A 38 0.31 -3.41 6.71
C THR A 38 1.17 -4.40 7.48
N GLU A 39 1.22 -5.67 7.09
CA GLU A 39 2.10 -6.65 7.74
C GLU A 39 3.56 -6.35 7.45
N THR A 40 4.41 -6.58 8.45
CA THR A 40 5.86 -6.33 8.36
C THR A 40 6.60 -7.46 9.08
N ASN A 41 7.61 -8.04 8.43
CA ASN A 41 8.55 -9.00 9.03
C ASN A 41 9.95 -8.41 9.21
N GLY A 42 10.17 -7.17 8.78
CA GLY A 42 11.41 -6.41 8.92
C GLY A 42 11.23 -5.13 9.71
N PHE A 43 11.83 -4.06 9.21
CA PHE A 43 11.68 -2.73 9.82
C PHE A 43 10.24 -2.26 9.79
N VAL A 44 9.73 -1.77 10.92
CA VAL A 44 8.35 -1.27 11.04
C VAL A 44 8.32 0.24 10.85
N HIS A 45 7.86 0.71 9.71
CA HIS A 45 7.68 2.13 9.38
C HIS A 45 6.48 2.73 10.13
N ARG A 46 6.53 2.71 11.48
CA ARG A 46 5.38 3.02 12.36
C ARG A 46 4.69 4.33 11.99
N ALA A 47 5.48 5.41 11.81
CA ALA A 47 4.93 6.73 11.53
C ALA A 47 4.12 6.78 10.21
N GLY A 48 4.64 6.17 9.14
CA GLY A 48 3.96 6.07 7.85
C GLY A 48 2.74 5.15 7.90
N ILE A 49 2.86 3.98 8.57
CA ILE A 49 1.75 3.03 8.74
C ILE A 49 0.58 3.71 9.48
N ASP A 50 0.83 4.29 10.66
CA ASP A 50 -0.22 4.90 11.47
C ASP A 50 -0.88 6.08 10.75
N ALA A 51 -0.10 6.90 10.03
CA ALA A 51 -0.62 8.01 9.24
C ALA A 51 -1.48 7.52 8.05
N GLY A 52 -1.03 6.48 7.34
CA GLY A 52 -1.77 5.91 6.22
C GLY A 52 -3.07 5.23 6.65
N ILE A 53 -3.07 4.47 7.76
CA ILE A 53 -4.28 3.88 8.36
C ILE A 53 -5.30 4.96 8.73
N ASN A 54 -4.85 6.14 9.16
CA ASN A 54 -5.72 7.25 9.49
C ASN A 54 -6.21 8.05 8.26
N LEU A 55 -5.42 8.12 7.19
CA LEU A 55 -5.74 8.92 6.00
C LEU A 55 -6.60 8.15 4.99
N ILE A 56 -6.21 6.92 4.63
CA ILE A 56 -6.85 6.19 3.51
C ILE A 56 -8.35 5.98 3.72
N PRO A 57 -8.86 5.68 4.94
CA PRO A 57 -10.30 5.63 5.18
C PRO A 57 -11.02 6.96 4.94
N LYS A 58 -10.39 8.08 5.27
CA LYS A 58 -10.96 9.42 5.01
C LYS A 58 -11.03 9.74 3.51
N ILE A 59 -10.01 9.27 2.74
CA ILE A 59 -10.07 9.33 1.28
C ILE A 59 -11.26 8.48 0.78
N GLY A 60 -11.44 7.27 1.33
CA GLY A 60 -12.56 6.40 0.99
C GLY A 60 -13.92 7.02 1.26
N GLU A 61 -14.10 7.62 2.43
CA GLU A 61 -15.33 8.32 2.82
C GLU A 61 -15.69 9.44 1.85
N LYS A 62 -14.69 10.25 1.45
CA LYS A 62 -14.89 11.36 0.51
C LYS A 62 -15.14 10.91 -0.94
N ASN A 63 -14.61 9.74 -1.34
CA ASN A 63 -14.60 9.29 -2.73
C ASN A 63 -15.46 8.04 -2.99
N GLY A 64 -16.24 7.59 -2.01
CA GLY A 64 -17.25 6.54 -2.19
C GLY A 64 -16.68 5.13 -2.27
N PHE A 65 -15.64 4.79 -1.48
CA PHE A 65 -15.16 3.42 -1.32
C PHE A 65 -14.97 3.03 0.15
N ASN A 66 -15.14 1.73 0.42
CA ASN A 66 -14.90 1.17 1.75
C ASN A 66 -13.43 0.78 1.91
N VAL A 67 -12.91 0.84 3.14
CA VAL A 67 -11.55 0.39 3.46
C VAL A 67 -11.60 -0.68 4.54
N TYR A 68 -11.02 -1.83 4.22
CA TYR A 68 -10.78 -2.94 5.14
C TYR A 68 -9.28 -2.99 5.43
N HIS A 69 -8.90 -3.05 6.69
CA HIS A 69 -7.51 -3.08 7.11
C HIS A 69 -7.16 -4.41 7.76
N SER A 70 -5.99 -4.94 7.42
CA SER A 70 -5.36 -6.05 8.13
C SER A 70 -3.83 -5.89 8.17
N ASN A 71 -3.25 -6.44 9.20
CA ASN A 71 -1.81 -6.66 9.35
C ASN A 71 -1.51 -8.16 9.55
N VAL A 72 -2.34 -9.03 8.99
CA VAL A 72 -2.23 -10.48 9.08
C VAL A 72 -2.41 -11.09 7.70
N SER A 73 -1.38 -11.77 7.19
CA SER A 73 -1.35 -12.33 5.82
C SER A 73 -2.50 -13.30 5.53
N LYS A 74 -2.97 -14.06 6.52
CA LYS A 74 -4.12 -14.98 6.39
C LYS A 74 -5.41 -14.31 5.94
N ASP A 75 -5.50 -12.99 6.08
CA ASP A 75 -6.65 -12.21 5.59
C ASP A 75 -6.58 -11.97 4.08
N ILE A 76 -5.43 -12.21 3.43
CA ILE A 76 -5.29 -12.32 1.98
C ILE A 76 -5.77 -13.72 1.56
N ASN A 77 -7.07 -13.87 1.42
CA ASN A 77 -7.75 -15.10 1.03
C ASN A 77 -8.89 -14.81 0.04
N GLU A 78 -9.32 -15.84 -0.69
CA GLU A 78 -10.33 -15.68 -1.74
C GLU A 78 -11.64 -15.08 -1.24
N GLU A 79 -12.08 -15.42 -0.02
CA GLU A 79 -13.35 -14.94 0.53
C GLU A 79 -13.30 -13.43 0.79
N ASN A 80 -12.24 -12.95 1.44
CA ASN A 80 -12.07 -11.54 1.75
C ASN A 80 -11.88 -10.71 0.47
N LEU A 81 -11.14 -11.23 -0.51
CA LEU A 81 -10.85 -10.51 -1.75
C LEU A 81 -12.00 -10.49 -2.77
N LYS A 82 -13.05 -11.29 -2.60
CA LYS A 82 -14.22 -11.29 -3.51
C LYS A 82 -14.85 -9.91 -3.72
N LYS A 83 -14.83 -9.05 -2.70
CA LYS A 83 -15.47 -7.72 -2.72
C LYS A 83 -14.46 -6.59 -2.90
N ILE A 84 -13.18 -6.94 -3.03
CA ILE A 84 -12.09 -5.98 -3.12
C ILE A 84 -11.81 -5.65 -4.58
N LYS A 85 -11.60 -4.37 -4.88
CA LYS A 85 -11.12 -3.90 -6.18
C LYS A 85 -9.63 -3.60 -6.19
N THR A 86 -9.08 -3.20 -5.06
CA THR A 86 -7.68 -2.79 -4.94
C THR A 86 -7.09 -3.27 -3.63
N ILE A 87 -5.87 -3.81 -3.69
CA ILE A 87 -5.04 -4.09 -2.53
C ILE A 87 -3.96 -3.01 -2.44
N ILE A 88 -3.81 -2.42 -1.25
CA ILE A 88 -2.76 -1.45 -0.93
C ILE A 88 -1.79 -2.08 0.05
N PHE A 89 -0.53 -2.24 -0.36
CA PHE A 89 0.57 -2.59 0.54
C PHE A 89 1.17 -1.29 1.08
N LEU A 90 0.84 -0.98 2.33
CA LEU A 90 1.27 0.22 3.02
C LEU A 90 2.46 -0.10 3.91
N ASN A 91 3.65 0.29 3.49
CA ASN A 91 4.88 0.14 4.27
C ASN A 91 5.12 -1.30 4.78
N THR A 92 4.79 -2.30 3.97
CA THR A 92 5.10 -3.70 4.23
C THR A 92 6.61 -3.94 4.09
N THR A 93 7.16 -4.97 4.74
CA THR A 93 8.59 -5.31 4.66
C THR A 93 8.86 -6.81 4.73
N LEU A 94 9.87 -7.26 3.99
CA LEU A 94 10.36 -8.65 3.88
C LEU A 94 9.28 -9.65 3.43
N ASN A 95 9.53 -10.94 3.60
CA ASN A 95 8.62 -12.00 3.16
C ASN A 95 7.47 -12.13 4.17
N ILE A 96 6.25 -11.80 3.75
CA ILE A 96 5.04 -11.73 4.58
C ILE A 96 3.95 -12.68 4.13
N LEU A 97 4.04 -13.20 2.89
CA LEU A 97 3.04 -14.11 2.33
C LEU A 97 3.61 -15.52 2.17
N ASN A 98 2.83 -16.53 2.53
CA ASN A 98 3.12 -17.90 2.16
C ASN A 98 2.66 -18.21 0.72
N GLU A 99 3.04 -19.38 0.16
CA GLU A 99 2.71 -19.78 -1.22
C GLU A 99 1.20 -19.75 -1.53
N GLN A 100 0.35 -20.09 -0.56
CA GLN A 100 -1.11 -20.07 -0.76
C GLN A 100 -1.63 -18.63 -0.87
N GLU A 101 -1.15 -17.74 -0.02
CA GLU A 101 -1.49 -16.31 -0.02
C GLU A 101 -0.95 -15.62 -1.29
N GLN A 102 0.27 -15.98 -1.73
CA GLN A 102 0.85 -15.55 -2.99
C GLN A 102 -0.03 -15.96 -4.18
N GLN A 103 -0.48 -17.21 -4.22
CA GLN A 103 -1.37 -17.68 -5.28
C GLN A 103 -2.72 -16.94 -5.30
N VAL A 104 -3.28 -16.61 -4.13
CA VAL A 104 -4.50 -15.81 -4.02
C VAL A 104 -4.27 -14.41 -4.59
N MET A 105 -3.13 -13.78 -4.26
CA MET A 105 -2.74 -12.47 -4.77
C MET A 105 -2.58 -12.49 -6.30
N GLU A 106 -1.89 -13.50 -6.86
CA GLU A 106 -1.76 -13.67 -8.31
C GLU A 106 -3.12 -13.78 -9.01
N ASN A 107 -4.00 -14.61 -8.47
CA ASN A 107 -5.34 -14.80 -9.02
C ASN A 107 -6.18 -13.51 -8.94
N PHE A 108 -6.03 -12.73 -7.86
CA PHE A 108 -6.69 -11.43 -7.72
C PHE A 108 -6.25 -10.45 -8.81
N ILE A 109 -4.96 -10.29 -9.02
CA ILE A 109 -4.41 -9.41 -10.07
C ILE A 109 -4.81 -9.90 -11.46
N LYS A 110 -4.72 -11.20 -11.73
CA LYS A 110 -5.09 -11.81 -13.03
C LYS A 110 -6.57 -11.58 -13.38
N LYS A 111 -7.44 -11.45 -12.39
CA LYS A 111 -8.86 -11.14 -12.57
C LYS A 111 -9.15 -9.64 -12.72
N GLY A 112 -8.12 -8.82 -12.86
CA GLY A 112 -8.25 -7.36 -13.01
C GLY A 112 -8.17 -6.57 -11.71
N GLY A 113 -7.71 -7.16 -10.61
CA GLY A 113 -7.50 -6.46 -9.35
C GLY A 113 -6.45 -5.36 -9.45
N GLY A 114 -6.65 -4.24 -8.75
CA GLY A 114 -5.68 -3.16 -8.64
C GLY A 114 -4.68 -3.38 -7.51
N PHE A 115 -3.45 -2.93 -7.72
CA PHE A 115 -2.39 -2.92 -6.70
C PHE A 115 -1.83 -1.52 -6.49
N VAL A 116 -1.61 -1.15 -5.23
CA VAL A 116 -0.89 0.08 -4.85
C VAL A 116 0.19 -0.29 -3.84
N GLY A 117 1.45 -0.07 -4.20
CA GLY A 117 2.59 -0.17 -3.29
C GLY A 117 2.99 1.22 -2.77
N ILE A 118 3.13 1.37 -1.46
CA ILE A 118 3.56 2.61 -0.83
C ILE A 118 4.87 2.35 -0.09
N HIS A 119 5.88 3.12 -0.42
CA HIS A 119 7.22 3.16 0.20
C HIS A 119 7.86 1.77 0.31
N SER A 120 7.95 1.19 1.50
CA SER A 120 8.61 -0.11 1.68
C SER A 120 7.84 -1.30 1.12
N ALA A 121 6.73 -1.10 0.41
CA ALA A 121 6.20 -2.15 -0.46
C ALA A 121 7.24 -2.64 -1.50
N ALA A 122 8.25 -1.82 -1.85
CA ALA A 122 9.38 -2.25 -2.68
C ALA A 122 10.46 -3.03 -1.89
N ASP A 123 10.38 -3.05 -0.55
CA ASP A 123 11.24 -3.80 0.38
C ASP A 123 10.55 -5.09 0.87
N THR A 124 9.73 -5.69 0.01
CA THR A 124 8.83 -6.79 0.36
C THR A 124 8.99 -7.93 -0.66
N GLU A 125 8.83 -9.20 -0.22
CA GLU A 125 8.77 -10.41 -1.04
C GLU A 125 9.96 -10.58 -1.99
N TYR A 126 11.18 -10.48 -1.50
CA TYR A 126 12.40 -10.58 -2.31
C TYR A 126 12.60 -11.92 -3.01
N GLU A 127 12.03 -12.99 -2.47
CA GLU A 127 12.15 -14.34 -3.01
C GLU A 127 11.04 -14.68 -4.01
N TRP A 128 10.11 -13.76 -4.23
CA TRP A 128 8.98 -13.92 -5.13
C TRP A 128 9.08 -12.94 -6.30
N GLU A 129 9.76 -13.36 -7.37
CA GLU A 129 10.01 -12.52 -8.56
C GLU A 129 8.73 -11.93 -9.17
N TRP A 130 7.61 -12.67 -9.10
CA TRP A 130 6.32 -12.20 -9.57
C TRP A 130 5.92 -10.89 -8.87
N TYR A 131 6.14 -10.80 -7.56
CA TYR A 131 5.84 -9.60 -6.79
C TYR A 131 6.75 -8.43 -7.16
N GLY A 132 8.03 -8.67 -7.34
CA GLY A 132 8.96 -7.64 -7.81
C GLY A 132 8.56 -7.06 -9.15
N ASN A 133 8.06 -7.91 -10.06
CA ASN A 133 7.51 -7.48 -11.34
C ASN A 133 6.18 -6.74 -11.18
N LEU A 134 5.33 -7.09 -10.20
CA LEU A 134 4.10 -6.37 -9.88
C LEU A 134 4.41 -4.96 -9.35
N VAL A 135 5.32 -4.83 -8.38
CA VAL A 135 5.73 -3.51 -7.83
C VAL A 135 6.48 -2.70 -8.89
N GLY A 136 7.29 -3.35 -9.69
CA GLY A 136 8.10 -2.75 -10.75
C GLY A 136 9.54 -2.44 -10.37
N ALA A 137 9.95 -2.66 -9.12
CA ALA A 137 11.33 -2.56 -8.65
C ALA A 137 11.46 -3.14 -7.23
N TYR A 138 12.70 -3.39 -6.81
CA TYR A 138 13.02 -3.69 -5.41
C TYR A 138 13.86 -2.58 -4.79
N PHE A 139 13.68 -2.39 -3.50
CA PHE A 139 14.56 -1.56 -2.66
C PHE A 139 16.00 -2.06 -2.71
N LYS A 140 16.95 -1.13 -2.76
CA LYS A 140 18.38 -1.41 -2.72
C LYS A 140 19.05 -0.78 -1.49
N SER A 141 18.79 0.51 -1.26
CA SER A 141 19.36 1.30 -0.18
C SER A 141 18.63 2.64 -0.07
N HIS A 142 18.92 3.41 0.98
CA HIS A 142 18.48 4.80 1.11
C HIS A 142 19.53 5.64 1.84
N PRO A 143 19.67 6.94 1.55
CA PRO A 143 20.38 7.90 2.41
C PRO A 143 19.50 8.24 3.63
N PRO A 144 20.05 9.00 4.62
CA PRO A 144 19.23 9.56 5.69
C PRO A 144 18.05 10.39 5.15
N VAL A 145 16.94 10.41 5.89
CA VAL A 145 15.77 11.23 5.58
C VAL A 145 16.18 12.68 5.32
N THR A 146 15.89 13.17 4.13
CA THR A 146 16.29 14.51 3.68
C THR A 146 15.26 15.15 2.76
N THR A 147 15.37 16.46 2.57
CA THR A 147 14.57 17.19 1.58
C THR A 147 15.18 17.00 0.20
N ALA A 148 14.34 16.67 -0.78
CA ALA A 148 14.73 16.59 -2.18
C ALA A 148 13.67 17.22 -3.08
N GLU A 149 14.00 17.42 -4.35
CA GLU A 149 13.10 17.90 -5.39
C GLU A 149 12.62 16.73 -6.24
N ILE A 150 11.31 16.68 -6.47
CA ILE A 150 10.64 15.71 -7.32
C ILE A 150 10.18 16.43 -8.57
N GLN A 151 10.52 15.89 -9.74
CA GLN A 151 10.09 16.39 -11.04
C GLN A 151 8.84 15.65 -11.50
N THR A 152 7.79 16.37 -11.88
CA THR A 152 6.58 15.81 -12.48
C THR A 152 6.84 15.51 -13.96
N ILE A 153 6.95 14.22 -14.30
CA ILE A 153 7.24 13.77 -15.68
C ILE A 153 5.96 13.67 -16.50
N ASN A 154 4.85 13.29 -15.86
CA ASN A 154 3.55 13.19 -16.51
C ASN A 154 2.46 13.81 -15.64
N ASN A 155 2.02 15.00 -16.00
CA ASN A 155 0.92 15.73 -15.34
C ASN A 155 -0.45 15.49 -15.97
N LYS A 156 -0.59 14.53 -16.90
CA LYS A 156 -1.88 14.15 -17.50
C LYS A 156 -2.57 13.00 -16.75
N HIS A 157 -1.81 12.25 -15.95
CA HIS A 157 -2.36 11.15 -15.17
C HIS A 157 -3.23 11.69 -14.01
N ILE A 158 -4.34 11.01 -13.71
CA ILE A 158 -5.28 11.45 -12.66
C ILE A 158 -4.63 11.67 -11.29
N SER A 159 -3.57 10.92 -10.98
CA SER A 159 -2.85 11.04 -9.70
C SER A 159 -1.83 12.17 -9.64
N THR A 160 -1.46 12.79 -10.79
CA THR A 160 -0.41 13.80 -10.85
C THR A 160 -0.85 15.12 -11.50
N LYS A 161 -2.07 15.17 -12.06
CA LYS A 161 -2.58 16.36 -12.78
C LYS A 161 -2.71 17.63 -11.91
N HIS A 162 -2.64 17.50 -10.60
CA HIS A 162 -2.72 18.58 -9.62
C HIS A 162 -1.33 19.09 -9.19
N LEU A 163 -0.27 18.40 -9.62
CA LEU A 163 1.10 18.76 -9.26
C LEU A 163 1.67 19.80 -10.21
N ASP A 164 2.47 20.70 -9.65
CA ASP A 164 3.37 21.56 -10.41
C ASP A 164 4.54 20.75 -10.96
N ASP A 165 5.36 21.35 -11.83
CA ASP A 165 6.52 20.70 -12.45
C ASP A 165 7.55 20.23 -11.40
N LEU A 166 7.66 20.94 -10.28
CA LEU A 166 8.57 20.63 -9.17
C LEU A 166 7.82 20.53 -7.84
N TRP A 167 8.12 19.46 -7.11
CA TRP A 167 7.62 19.24 -5.77
C TRP A 167 8.78 19.04 -4.79
N LYS A 168 8.98 20.01 -3.89
CA LYS A 168 9.98 19.89 -2.82
C LYS A 168 9.34 19.37 -1.54
N ILE A 169 9.90 18.26 -1.03
CA ILE A 169 9.40 17.59 0.17
C ILE A 169 10.54 16.86 0.90
N LYS A 170 10.39 16.65 2.20
CA LYS A 170 11.29 15.84 3.02
C LYS A 170 10.68 14.45 3.22
N ASP A 171 11.39 13.41 2.77
CA ASP A 171 11.03 12.01 2.99
C ASP A 171 12.28 11.13 3.00
N GLU A 172 12.12 9.80 3.03
CA GLU A 172 13.18 8.83 2.82
C GLU A 172 13.22 8.41 1.36
N TRP A 173 14.38 8.56 0.73
CA TRP A 173 14.52 8.36 -0.73
C TRP A 173 15.14 7.01 -1.02
N TYR A 174 14.34 6.09 -1.53
CA TYR A 174 14.81 4.76 -1.91
C TYR A 174 15.60 4.80 -3.23
N ASN A 175 16.76 4.17 -3.21
CA ASN A 175 17.44 3.70 -4.40
C ASN A 175 16.89 2.30 -4.74
N TYR A 176 16.70 2.03 -6.01
CA TYR A 176 16.08 0.79 -6.48
C TYR A 176 17.05 -0.09 -7.25
N LYS A 177 16.76 -1.40 -7.25
CA LYS A 177 17.36 -2.41 -8.12
C LYS A 177 16.25 -3.10 -8.92
N ASN A 178 16.64 -3.71 -10.05
CA ASN A 178 15.74 -4.50 -10.91
C ASN A 178 14.50 -3.70 -11.36
N ILE A 179 14.72 -2.42 -11.72
CA ILE A 179 13.62 -1.57 -12.21
C ILE A 179 13.08 -2.18 -13.52
N ASN A 180 11.78 -2.47 -13.55
CA ASN A 180 11.11 -3.01 -14.72
C ASN A 180 11.10 -1.97 -15.85
N PRO A 181 11.63 -2.27 -17.05
CA PRO A 181 11.70 -1.32 -18.15
C PRO A 181 10.32 -0.93 -18.72
N ASN A 182 9.26 -1.64 -18.36
CA ASN A 182 7.90 -1.39 -18.86
C ASN A 182 7.07 -0.48 -17.93
N ILE A 183 7.65 0.08 -16.86
CA ILE A 183 6.94 1.04 -16.01
C ILE A 183 6.73 2.37 -16.75
N THR A 184 5.61 3.01 -16.50
CA THR A 184 5.36 4.39 -16.92
C THR A 184 5.63 5.32 -15.74
N VAL A 185 6.72 6.08 -15.84
CA VAL A 185 7.16 6.99 -14.77
C VAL A 185 6.25 8.21 -14.73
N LEU A 186 5.82 8.56 -13.54
CA LEU A 186 5.02 9.77 -13.27
C LEU A 186 5.85 10.86 -12.60
N LEU A 187 6.69 10.46 -11.64
CA LEU A 187 7.53 11.36 -10.85
C LEU A 187 8.96 10.83 -10.82
N ASN A 188 9.91 11.72 -11.07
CA ASN A 188 11.35 11.49 -10.92
C ASN A 188 11.89 12.23 -9.71
N LEU A 189 12.81 11.61 -9.01
CA LEU A 189 13.60 12.23 -7.95
C LEU A 189 14.84 12.90 -8.57
N ASP A 190 15.07 14.17 -8.28
CA ASP A 190 16.27 14.88 -8.72
C ASP A 190 17.43 14.62 -7.77
N GLU A 191 18.33 13.70 -8.15
CA GLU A 191 19.50 13.36 -7.35
C GLU A 191 20.48 14.51 -7.14
N SER A 192 20.42 15.59 -7.94
CA SER A 192 21.25 16.77 -7.73
C SER A 192 20.77 17.63 -6.55
N SER A 193 19.53 17.45 -6.10
CA SER A 193 18.91 18.18 -5.00
C SER A 193 19.22 17.64 -3.60
N TYR A 194 19.84 16.45 -3.51
CA TYR A 194 20.20 15.81 -2.23
C TYR A 194 21.45 14.92 -2.41
N SER A 195 21.93 14.30 -1.32
CA SER A 195 23.07 13.38 -1.36
C SER A 195 22.66 11.94 -1.09
N GLY A 196 23.25 10.97 -1.80
CA GLY A 196 23.09 9.54 -1.56
C GLY A 196 22.15 8.84 -2.54
N GLY A 197 21.70 9.53 -3.61
CA GLY A 197 21.09 8.90 -4.76
C GLY A 197 22.08 8.04 -5.54
N THR A 198 21.64 6.88 -6.05
CA THR A 198 22.47 5.93 -6.82
C THR A 198 21.76 5.32 -8.03
N ASN A 199 20.59 5.79 -8.39
CA ASN A 199 19.90 5.39 -9.62
C ASN A 199 20.27 6.25 -10.81
N GLY A 200 20.77 7.47 -10.59
CA GLY A 200 21.14 8.43 -11.64
C GLY A 200 19.94 9.21 -12.18
N ASN A 201 19.99 9.49 -13.48
CA ASN A 201 18.89 10.20 -14.17
C ASN A 201 18.48 9.39 -15.40
N PRO A 202 17.22 8.87 -15.45
CA PRO A 202 16.15 9.10 -14.51
C PRO A 202 16.27 8.30 -13.20
N HIS A 203 15.73 8.87 -12.09
CA HIS A 203 15.49 8.17 -10.84
C HIS A 203 13.98 8.09 -10.57
N PRO A 204 13.27 7.07 -11.08
CA PRO A 204 11.84 6.94 -10.86
C PRO A 204 11.52 6.84 -9.37
N ILE A 205 10.56 7.64 -8.89
CA ILE A 205 10.08 7.56 -7.50
C ILE A 205 8.58 7.24 -7.42
N THR A 206 7.85 7.44 -8.52
CA THR A 206 6.45 7.08 -8.66
C THR A 206 6.15 6.66 -10.08
N TRP A 207 5.48 5.50 -10.22
CA TRP A 207 5.17 4.90 -11.53
C TRP A 207 3.93 4.02 -11.48
N TYR A 208 3.44 3.65 -12.66
CA TYR A 208 2.41 2.64 -12.85
C TYR A 208 2.70 1.78 -14.07
N HIS A 209 2.07 0.63 -14.15
CA HIS A 209 2.05 -0.24 -15.33
C HIS A 209 0.89 -1.23 -15.24
N GLU A 210 0.60 -1.88 -16.35
CA GLU A 210 -0.29 -3.03 -16.38
C GLU A 210 0.52 -4.30 -16.12
N TYR A 211 0.00 -5.20 -15.29
CA TYR A 211 0.66 -6.45 -14.99
C TYR A 211 -0.33 -7.59 -14.88
N LYS A 212 -0.16 -8.63 -15.73
CA LYS A 212 -0.93 -9.88 -15.70
C LYS A 212 -2.46 -9.72 -15.68
N GLY A 213 -2.99 -8.64 -16.22
CA GLY A 213 -4.43 -8.34 -16.29
C GLY A 213 -4.92 -7.30 -15.29
N GLY A 214 -4.12 -6.94 -14.30
CA GLY A 214 -4.40 -5.87 -13.34
C GLY A 214 -3.57 -4.62 -13.59
N LYS A 215 -3.90 -3.55 -12.85
CA LYS A 215 -3.15 -2.30 -12.82
C LYS A 215 -2.31 -2.23 -11.56
N SER A 216 -1.04 -1.94 -11.71
CA SER A 216 -0.10 -1.72 -10.60
C SER A 216 0.34 -0.26 -10.56
N PHE A 217 0.45 0.25 -9.35
CA PHE A 217 1.00 1.55 -9.07
C PHE A 217 1.95 1.48 -7.86
N TYR A 218 3.02 2.25 -7.91
CA TYR A 218 3.95 2.37 -6.80
C TYR A 218 4.37 3.82 -6.58
N THR A 219 4.57 4.19 -5.31
CA THR A 219 5.22 5.44 -4.90
C THR A 219 6.23 5.18 -3.78
N GLY A 220 7.43 5.73 -3.94
CA GLY A 220 8.48 5.68 -2.92
C GLY A 220 8.29 6.66 -1.77
N LEU A 221 7.33 7.60 -1.89
CA LEU A 221 6.96 8.48 -0.78
C LEU A 221 6.17 7.71 0.27
N GLY A 222 6.16 8.21 1.52
CA GLY A 222 5.30 7.68 2.57
C GLY A 222 6.04 7.06 3.77
N HIS A 223 7.34 7.34 3.94
CA HIS A 223 8.07 7.00 5.15
C HIS A 223 7.60 7.82 6.35
N ARG A 224 7.41 9.12 6.15
CA ARG A 224 7.13 10.08 7.22
C ARG A 224 5.64 10.33 7.37
N SER A 225 5.17 10.52 8.61
CA SER A 225 3.79 10.91 8.89
C SER A 225 3.39 12.24 8.24
N GLU A 226 4.33 13.19 8.14
CA GLU A 226 4.07 14.51 7.56
C GLU A 226 3.76 14.44 6.06
N THR A 227 4.29 13.44 5.36
CA THR A 227 3.97 13.18 3.96
C THR A 227 2.47 12.94 3.77
N TYR A 228 1.82 12.25 4.71
CA TYR A 228 0.37 12.00 4.69
C TYR A 228 -0.49 13.22 5.04
N SER A 229 0.14 14.33 5.44
CA SER A 229 -0.52 15.62 5.66
C SER A 229 -0.28 16.61 4.52
N ASP A 230 0.58 16.29 3.55
CA ASP A 230 0.79 17.10 2.35
C ASP A 230 -0.39 16.88 1.38
N GLU A 231 -1.10 17.95 1.04
CA GLU A 231 -2.28 17.89 0.16
C GLU A 231 -1.96 17.29 -1.21
N ARG A 232 -0.73 17.49 -1.72
CA ARG A 232 -0.26 16.91 -2.98
C ARG A 232 -0.19 15.39 -2.90
N PHE A 233 0.30 14.85 -1.78
CA PHE A 233 0.34 13.40 -1.56
C PHE A 233 -1.06 12.81 -1.34
N ILE A 234 -1.94 13.51 -0.62
CA ILE A 234 -3.34 13.11 -0.43
C ILE A 234 -4.06 12.99 -1.77
N GLN A 235 -3.88 13.99 -2.65
CA GLN A 235 -4.48 13.97 -3.99
C GLN A 235 -3.84 12.91 -4.89
N LEU A 236 -2.51 12.69 -4.78
CA LEU A 236 -1.83 11.61 -5.48
C LEU A 236 -2.43 10.26 -5.10
N LEU A 237 -2.52 9.93 -3.80
CA LEU A 237 -3.12 8.68 -3.33
C LEU A 237 -4.58 8.53 -3.73
N THR A 238 -5.35 9.62 -3.67
CA THR A 238 -6.75 9.62 -4.13
C THR A 238 -6.85 9.24 -5.60
N GLY A 239 -6.08 9.91 -6.46
CA GLY A 239 -6.07 9.65 -7.89
C GLY A 239 -5.62 8.23 -8.24
N VAL A 240 -4.62 7.71 -7.51
CA VAL A 240 -4.11 6.34 -7.67
C VAL A 240 -5.16 5.30 -7.36
N ILE A 241 -5.77 5.38 -6.17
CA ILE A 241 -6.78 4.39 -5.74
C ILE A 241 -7.94 4.36 -6.74
N LEU A 242 -8.41 5.53 -7.18
CA LEU A 242 -9.45 5.62 -8.20
C LEU A 242 -9.00 5.04 -9.55
N TYR A 243 -7.75 5.28 -9.97
CA TYR A 243 -7.21 4.78 -11.24
C TYR A 243 -7.13 3.26 -11.28
N VAL A 244 -6.54 2.64 -10.24
CA VAL A 244 -6.35 1.18 -10.22
C VAL A 244 -7.64 0.40 -9.91
N SER A 245 -8.64 1.05 -9.30
CA SER A 245 -9.94 0.44 -9.00
C SER A 245 -10.92 0.46 -10.17
N ASN A 246 -10.67 1.30 -11.18
CA ASN A 246 -11.50 1.41 -12.38
C ASN A 246 -10.89 0.58 -13.51
N ASN A 247 -11.33 -0.66 -13.60
CA ASN A 247 -11.09 -1.55 -14.75
C ASN A 247 -12.35 -1.64 -15.59
#